data_37b5f02d66044b7a35175676ffc91ffd
#
_entry.id   37b5f02d66044b7a35175676ffc91ffd
#
_cell.length_a   1.000
_cell.length_b   1.000
_cell.length_c   1.000
_cell.angle_alpha   90.00
_cell.angle_beta   90.00
_cell.angle_gamma   90.00
#
_symmetry.space_group_name_H-M   'P 1'
#
loop_
_entity.id
_entity.type
_entity.pdbx_description
1 polymer ?
#
loop_
_entity_poly.entity_id
_entity_poly.type
_entity_poly.pdbx_seq_one_letter_code
_entity_poly.pdbx_strand_id
1 'polypeptide(L)'
;GVDGGLGSAVSTTDVATTSPDVLLKDAAVELVRRKISGMPVVDADRRVLGVLSETDILAKEGGEHKSGGFLQWLVDPGDPWISARFDAVTVDDAMSAPARTITPDRHVAEAATIMLDEDVNRLPVVDADGTLVGLVSRGDLVRVFARSDEEILQEIEEDVIRKPMWLSPSSVDVSVSNGVVTLAGEVASEADADLLQQLAEIDSWR
;
A
#
# COMPACT_ATOMS: atom_id res chain seq x y z
N GLY A 1 -11.01 2.09 22.73
CA GLY A 1 -10.75 2.52 21.35
C GLY A 1 -9.69 1.61 20.81
N VAL A 2 -10.03 0.81 19.81
CA VAL A 2 -9.11 -0.13 19.15
C VAL A 2 -8.16 0.70 18.32
N ASP A 3 -6.88 0.66 18.64
CA ASP A 3 -5.83 1.36 17.91
C ASP A 3 -5.54 0.60 16.60
N GLY A 4 -6.29 0.92 15.55
CA GLY A 4 -6.10 0.36 14.22
C GLY A 4 -4.79 0.79 13.59
N GLY A 5 -3.72 0.07 13.88
CA GLY A 5 -2.44 0.23 13.18
C GLY A 5 -2.58 -0.11 11.69
N LEU A 6 -1.70 0.42 10.85
CA LEU A 6 -1.66 0.12 9.41
C LEU A 6 -1.48 -1.38 9.10
N GLY A 7 -1.11 -2.22 10.06
CA GLY A 7 -0.99 -3.66 10.00
C GLY A 7 -0.78 -4.27 8.61
N SER A 8 -0.81 -5.57 8.50
CA SER A 8 -0.73 -6.26 7.20
C SER A 8 -1.94 -6.01 6.29
N ALA A 9 -3.00 -5.44 6.83
CA ALA A 9 -4.31 -5.31 6.19
C ALA A 9 -4.42 -4.17 5.16
N VAL A 10 -3.68 -3.09 5.35
CA VAL A 10 -3.76 -1.91 4.46
C VAL A 10 -2.53 -1.81 3.56
N SER A 11 -1.47 -2.54 3.87
CA SER A 11 -0.22 -2.49 3.13
C SER A 11 -0.03 -3.72 2.22
N THR A 12 0.27 -3.48 0.96
CA THR A 12 0.73 -4.53 0.05
C THR A 12 2.13 -4.96 0.47
N THR A 13 2.34 -6.23 0.81
CA THR A 13 3.65 -6.76 1.24
C THR A 13 4.53 -7.22 0.07
N ASP A 14 3.93 -7.65 -1.05
CA ASP A 14 4.65 -7.91 -2.32
C ASP A 14 4.72 -6.62 -3.15
N VAL A 15 5.54 -5.67 -2.67
CA VAL A 15 5.66 -4.34 -3.27
C VAL A 15 6.61 -4.37 -4.46
N ALA A 16 6.13 -3.98 -5.63
CA ALA A 16 6.97 -3.68 -6.77
C ALA A 16 7.86 -2.46 -6.46
N THR A 17 9.16 -2.59 -6.64
CA THR A 17 10.15 -1.54 -6.40
C THR A 17 11.05 -1.34 -7.62
N THR A 18 11.71 -0.20 -7.67
CA THR A 18 12.78 0.07 -8.64
C THR A 18 13.99 0.66 -7.93
N SER A 19 15.13 0.76 -8.60
CA SER A 19 16.32 1.42 -8.11
C SER A 19 16.59 2.74 -8.87
N PRO A 20 17.35 3.68 -8.27
CA PRO A 20 17.55 5.01 -8.84
C PRO A 20 18.27 5.01 -10.20
N ASP A 21 19.11 4.01 -10.45
CA ASP A 21 19.91 3.85 -11.65
C ASP A 21 19.16 3.20 -12.83
N VAL A 22 17.96 2.70 -12.62
CA VAL A 22 17.12 2.12 -13.67
C VAL A 22 16.69 3.21 -14.66
N LEU A 23 16.66 2.88 -15.94
CA LEU A 23 16.18 3.81 -16.96
C LEU A 23 14.69 4.09 -16.78
N LEU A 24 14.31 5.35 -16.91
CA LEU A 24 12.91 5.78 -16.67
C LEU A 24 11.93 5.03 -17.58
N LYS A 25 12.33 4.72 -18.83
CA LYS A 25 11.50 3.93 -19.74
C LYS A 25 11.23 2.51 -19.23
N ASP A 26 12.24 1.86 -18.63
CA ASP A 26 12.09 0.50 -18.13
C ASP A 26 11.17 0.49 -16.90
N ALA A 27 11.31 1.48 -16.04
CA ALA A 27 10.40 1.70 -14.91
C ALA A 27 8.95 1.98 -15.39
N ALA A 28 8.77 2.78 -16.44
CA ALA A 28 7.46 3.06 -17.03
C ALA A 28 6.81 1.77 -17.60
N VAL A 29 7.57 0.93 -18.29
CA VAL A 29 7.10 -0.37 -18.78
C VAL A 29 6.63 -1.25 -17.62
N GLU A 30 7.37 -1.26 -16.51
CA GLU A 30 7.02 -2.05 -15.34
C GLU A 30 5.72 -1.55 -14.68
N LEU A 31 5.50 -0.23 -14.57
CA LEU A 31 4.24 0.34 -14.10
C LEU A 31 3.05 -0.14 -14.94
N VAL A 32 3.17 -0.04 -16.26
CA VAL A 32 2.12 -0.47 -17.20
C VAL A 32 1.87 -1.98 -17.11
N ARG A 33 2.94 -2.79 -17.12
CA ARG A 33 2.86 -4.24 -17.05
C ARG A 33 2.15 -4.72 -15.78
N ARG A 34 2.46 -4.11 -14.65
CA ARG A 34 1.87 -4.44 -13.34
C ARG A 34 0.53 -3.73 -13.09
N LYS A 35 0.12 -2.81 -13.96
CA LYS A 35 -1.09 -1.98 -13.81
C LYS A 35 -1.08 -1.21 -12.49
N ILE A 36 0.07 -0.64 -12.12
CA ILE A 36 0.26 0.20 -10.94
C ILE A 36 0.63 1.61 -11.37
N SER A 37 0.15 2.60 -10.62
CA SER A 37 0.36 4.03 -10.92
C SER A 37 1.61 4.62 -10.26
N GLY A 38 2.46 3.78 -9.66
CA GLY A 38 3.76 4.17 -9.11
C GLY A 38 4.31 3.12 -8.16
N MET A 39 5.59 3.26 -7.81
CA MET A 39 6.32 2.32 -6.98
C MET A 39 7.41 3.03 -6.16
N PRO A 40 7.78 2.49 -4.99
CA PRO A 40 8.92 2.97 -4.22
C PRO A 40 10.24 2.78 -4.97
N VAL A 41 11.12 3.75 -4.83
CA VAL A 41 12.52 3.68 -5.26
C VAL A 41 13.36 3.35 -4.05
N VAL A 42 14.14 2.27 -4.14
CA VAL A 42 14.92 1.74 -3.01
C VAL A 42 16.38 1.56 -3.38
N ASP A 43 17.25 1.61 -2.38
CA ASP A 43 18.66 1.24 -2.51
C ASP A 43 18.88 -0.30 -2.43
N ALA A 44 20.14 -0.72 -2.44
CA ALA A 44 20.53 -2.13 -2.37
C ALA A 44 20.12 -2.81 -1.03
N ASP A 45 19.98 -2.04 0.04
CA ASP A 45 19.53 -2.50 1.36
C ASP A 45 18.01 -2.39 1.54
N ARG A 46 17.26 -2.13 0.44
CA ARG A 46 15.81 -1.89 0.42
C ARG A 46 15.34 -0.67 1.23
N ARG A 47 16.21 0.28 1.50
CA ARG A 47 15.82 1.55 2.12
C ARG A 47 15.14 2.44 1.11
N VAL A 48 14.08 3.09 1.52
CA VAL A 48 13.29 3.96 0.65
C VAL A 48 14.00 5.28 0.41
N LEU A 49 14.30 5.58 -0.85
CA LEU A 49 14.91 6.83 -1.30
C LEU A 49 13.86 7.83 -1.79
N GLY A 50 12.92 7.35 -2.60
CA GLY A 50 11.90 8.16 -3.24
C GLY A 50 10.69 7.33 -3.66
N VAL A 51 9.80 7.97 -4.41
CA VAL A 51 8.66 7.32 -5.07
C VAL A 51 8.65 7.77 -6.52
N LEU A 52 8.47 6.82 -7.44
CA LEU A 52 8.22 7.10 -8.84
C LEU A 52 6.74 6.86 -9.15
N SER A 53 6.08 7.84 -9.76
CA SER A 53 4.68 7.76 -10.17
C SER A 53 4.50 8.06 -11.64
N GLU A 54 3.33 7.72 -12.19
CA GLU A 54 2.94 8.14 -13.55
C GLU A 54 3.02 9.66 -13.73
N THR A 55 2.66 10.43 -12.68
CA THR A 55 2.71 11.89 -12.69
C THR A 55 4.15 12.39 -12.81
N ASP A 56 5.11 11.78 -12.13
CA ASP A 56 6.53 12.16 -12.23
C ASP A 56 7.06 11.94 -13.64
N ILE A 57 6.69 10.81 -14.26
CA ILE A 57 7.05 10.49 -15.65
C ILE A 57 6.46 11.53 -16.61
N LEU A 58 5.16 11.86 -16.44
CA LEU A 58 4.49 12.85 -17.29
C LEU A 58 5.02 14.27 -17.07
N ALA A 59 5.35 14.65 -15.83
CA ALA A 59 5.90 15.97 -15.50
C ALA A 59 7.28 16.19 -16.10
N LYS A 60 8.14 15.16 -16.06
CA LYS A 60 9.47 15.21 -16.68
C LYS A 60 9.38 15.41 -18.19
N GLU A 61 8.34 14.85 -18.82
CA GLU A 61 8.08 15.00 -20.26
C GLU A 61 7.42 16.33 -20.63
N GLY A 62 6.59 16.90 -19.74
CA GLY A 62 5.86 18.15 -19.99
C GLY A 62 6.69 19.42 -19.82
N GLY A 63 7.91 19.34 -19.26
CA GLY A 63 8.65 20.49 -18.74
C GLY A 63 9.31 21.41 -19.75
N GLU A 64 9.46 21.11 -21.05
CA GLU A 64 10.12 22.02 -21.99
C GLU A 64 9.61 22.07 -23.43
N HIS A 65 8.76 21.17 -23.94
CA HIS A 65 8.20 21.31 -25.28
C HIS A 65 6.82 20.64 -25.45
N LYS A 66 5.94 21.35 -26.13
CA LYS A 66 4.61 20.94 -26.55
C LYS A 66 4.56 19.52 -27.13
N SER A 67 3.64 18.73 -26.55
CA SER A 67 3.01 17.53 -27.11
C SER A 67 3.89 16.31 -27.43
N GLY A 68 3.71 15.24 -26.69
CA GLY A 68 3.73 13.91 -27.27
C GLY A 68 4.79 12.93 -26.79
N GLY A 69 5.74 13.27 -25.92
CA GLY A 69 6.85 12.37 -25.60
C GLY A 69 6.43 10.96 -25.14
N PHE A 70 5.93 10.82 -23.94
CA PHE A 70 5.56 9.53 -23.37
C PHE A 70 4.30 8.91 -24.01
N LEU A 71 3.27 9.71 -24.25
CA LEU A 71 2.06 9.26 -24.94
C LEU A 71 2.36 8.85 -26.38
N GLN A 72 3.26 9.57 -27.06
CA GLN A 72 3.71 9.22 -28.40
C GLN A 72 4.51 7.92 -28.39
N TRP A 73 5.39 7.72 -27.41
CA TRP A 73 6.14 6.48 -27.25
C TRP A 73 5.22 5.30 -26.92
N LEU A 74 4.18 5.48 -26.13
CA LEU A 74 3.16 4.45 -25.86
C LEU A 74 2.41 4.03 -27.12
N VAL A 75 2.22 4.96 -28.06
CA VAL A 75 1.53 4.73 -29.34
C VAL A 75 2.51 4.23 -30.44
N ASP A 76 3.75 4.70 -30.43
CA ASP A 76 4.80 4.32 -31.39
C ASP A 76 6.17 4.14 -30.69
N PRO A 77 6.39 2.99 -30.05
CA PRO A 77 7.64 2.69 -29.33
C PRO A 77 8.86 2.59 -30.25
N GLY A 78 8.68 2.64 -31.55
CA GLY A 78 9.72 2.49 -32.58
C GLY A 78 10.35 3.80 -33.05
N ASP A 79 9.92 4.97 -32.59
CA ASP A 79 10.52 6.24 -33.00
C ASP A 79 11.91 6.43 -32.36
N PRO A 80 13.01 6.45 -33.18
CA PRO A 80 14.36 6.52 -32.64
C PRO A 80 14.68 7.80 -31.87
N TRP A 81 14.00 8.93 -32.17
CA TRP A 81 14.22 10.21 -31.51
C TRP A 81 13.60 10.26 -30.13
N ILE A 82 12.45 9.63 -29.98
CA ILE A 82 11.75 9.51 -28.70
C ILE A 82 12.51 8.52 -27.82
N SER A 83 12.88 7.37 -28.38
CA SER A 83 13.67 6.34 -27.69
C SER A 83 14.98 6.90 -27.11
N ALA A 84 15.74 7.67 -27.90
CA ALA A 84 17.03 8.21 -27.49
C ALA A 84 16.95 9.22 -26.33
N ARG A 85 15.83 9.93 -26.17
CA ARG A 85 15.62 10.85 -25.02
C ARG A 85 15.36 10.09 -23.72
N PHE A 86 14.58 9.01 -23.79
CA PHE A 86 14.31 8.15 -22.63
C PHE A 86 15.52 7.29 -22.22
N ASP A 87 16.42 6.99 -23.15
CA ASP A 87 17.62 6.18 -22.93
C ASP A 87 18.66 6.85 -22.04
N ALA A 88 18.51 8.15 -21.76
CA ALA A 88 19.44 8.93 -20.94
C ALA A 88 18.88 9.35 -19.57
N VAL A 89 17.58 9.19 -19.31
CA VAL A 89 16.92 9.60 -18.07
C VAL A 89 16.78 8.41 -17.15
N THR A 90 17.22 8.57 -15.90
CA THR A 90 17.09 7.55 -14.85
C THR A 90 15.89 7.83 -13.97
N VAL A 91 15.52 6.85 -13.14
CA VAL A 91 14.51 7.00 -12.09
C VAL A 91 14.90 8.10 -11.11
N ASP A 92 16.19 8.22 -10.76
CA ASP A 92 16.70 9.27 -9.88
C ASP A 92 16.43 10.69 -10.39
N ASP A 93 16.49 10.87 -11.70
CA ASP A 93 16.22 12.16 -12.33
C ASP A 93 14.75 12.58 -12.29
N ALA A 94 13.83 11.62 -12.09
CA ALA A 94 12.41 11.85 -12.18
C ALA A 94 11.63 11.61 -10.88
N MET A 95 12.15 10.78 -9.99
CA MET A 95 11.44 10.44 -8.74
C MET A 95 11.18 11.63 -7.84
N SER A 96 10.10 11.57 -7.08
CA SER A 96 9.87 12.47 -5.95
C SER A 96 10.69 12.00 -4.74
N ALA A 97 11.65 12.81 -4.29
CA ALA A 97 12.52 12.51 -3.17
C ALA A 97 12.69 13.73 -2.24
N PRO A 98 12.85 13.54 -0.90
CA PRO A 98 12.70 12.28 -0.20
C PRO A 98 11.27 11.78 -0.17
N ALA A 99 11.07 10.46 -0.13
CA ALA A 99 9.75 9.87 0.00
C ALA A 99 9.10 10.23 1.34
N ARG A 100 7.79 10.49 1.32
CA ARG A 100 6.99 10.46 2.55
C ARG A 100 6.73 9.01 2.90
N THR A 101 7.08 8.60 4.11
CA THR A 101 6.96 7.24 4.61
C THR A 101 6.12 7.19 5.86
N ILE A 102 5.65 6.00 6.21
CA ILE A 102 4.90 5.74 7.45
C ILE A 102 5.37 4.42 8.05
N THR A 103 5.22 4.24 9.36
CA THR A 103 5.57 2.98 10.04
C THR A 103 4.34 2.10 10.25
N PRO A 104 4.50 0.76 10.40
CA PRO A 104 3.37 -0.19 10.48
C PRO A 104 2.46 0.01 11.70
N ASP A 105 2.99 0.63 12.75
CA ASP A 105 2.27 0.92 14.02
C ASP A 105 1.34 2.14 13.94
N ARG A 106 1.42 2.91 12.84
CA ARG A 106 0.59 4.11 12.68
C ARG A 106 -0.83 3.78 12.23
N HIS A 107 -1.75 4.71 12.52
CA HIS A 107 -3.16 4.56 12.21
C HIS A 107 -3.47 4.88 10.74
N VAL A 108 -4.49 4.20 10.20
CA VAL A 108 -5.05 4.45 8.86
C VAL A 108 -5.43 5.93 8.67
N ALA A 109 -6.00 6.55 9.71
CA ALA A 109 -6.35 7.98 9.69
C ALA A 109 -5.13 8.89 9.52
N GLU A 110 -3.98 8.52 10.09
CA GLU A 110 -2.74 9.29 9.93
C GLU A 110 -2.19 9.17 8.50
N ALA A 111 -2.24 7.95 7.93
CA ALA A 111 -1.89 7.76 6.52
C ALA A 111 -2.76 8.62 5.60
N ALA A 112 -4.07 8.69 5.86
CA ALA A 112 -4.98 9.54 5.11
C ALA A 112 -4.63 11.02 5.24
N THR A 113 -4.31 11.48 6.46
CA THR A 113 -3.90 12.86 6.72
C THR A 113 -2.64 13.22 5.97
N ILE A 114 -1.59 12.38 6.05
CA ILE A 114 -0.33 12.60 5.32
C ILE A 114 -0.57 12.66 3.81
N MET A 115 -1.39 11.74 3.26
CA MET A 115 -1.68 11.73 1.83
C MET A 115 -2.42 12.98 1.35
N LEU A 116 -3.27 13.57 2.20
CA LEU A 116 -4.01 14.79 1.88
C LEU A 116 -3.13 16.03 2.03
N ASP A 117 -2.41 16.16 3.12
CA ASP A 117 -1.60 17.34 3.44
C ASP A 117 -0.38 17.49 2.50
N GLU A 118 0.23 16.38 2.11
CA GLU A 118 1.41 16.35 1.25
C GLU A 118 1.08 16.09 -0.23
N ASP A 119 -0.21 15.97 -0.56
CA ASP A 119 -0.73 15.67 -1.91
C ASP A 119 -0.06 14.44 -2.56
N VAL A 120 0.16 13.39 -1.78
CA VAL A 120 0.71 12.12 -2.26
C VAL A 120 -0.37 11.04 -2.34
N ASN A 121 -0.24 10.12 -3.31
CA ASN A 121 -1.23 9.07 -3.55
C ASN A 121 -0.87 7.73 -2.88
N ARG A 122 0.34 7.65 -2.30
CA ARG A 122 0.86 6.44 -1.66
C ARG A 122 1.94 6.77 -0.67
N LEU A 123 2.08 5.92 0.34
CA LEU A 123 3.11 6.01 1.35
C LEU A 123 3.83 4.65 1.43
N PRO A 124 5.14 4.59 1.17
CA PRO A 124 5.93 3.43 1.55
C PRO A 124 5.85 3.21 3.06
N VAL A 125 5.61 1.98 3.45
CA VAL A 125 5.64 1.56 4.86
C VAL A 125 7.04 1.06 5.15
N VAL A 126 7.68 1.63 6.16
CA VAL A 126 9.06 1.34 6.51
C VAL A 126 9.20 0.90 7.96
N ASP A 127 10.16 0.01 8.24
CA ASP A 127 10.53 -0.33 9.60
C ASP A 127 11.39 0.77 10.27
N ALA A 128 11.87 0.50 11.49
CA ALA A 128 12.68 1.43 12.27
C ALA A 128 14.02 1.79 11.60
N ASP A 129 14.52 0.95 10.70
CA ASP A 129 15.76 1.17 9.96
C ASP A 129 15.55 1.87 8.60
N GLY A 130 14.29 2.16 8.26
CA GLY A 130 13.90 2.76 6.99
C GLY A 130 13.79 1.77 5.84
N THR A 131 13.79 0.46 6.13
CA THR A 131 13.64 -0.60 5.14
C THR A 131 12.17 -0.74 4.74
N LEU A 132 11.91 -0.88 3.45
CA LEU A 132 10.56 -1.06 2.92
C LEU A 132 9.97 -2.41 3.36
N VAL A 133 8.85 -2.35 4.07
CA VAL A 133 8.07 -3.52 4.52
C VAL A 133 6.69 -3.60 3.87
N GLY A 134 6.20 -2.51 3.27
CA GLY A 134 4.91 -2.47 2.61
C GLY A 134 4.66 -1.18 1.84
N LEU A 135 3.46 -1.07 1.27
CA LEU A 135 2.99 0.13 0.57
C LEU A 135 1.50 0.32 0.85
N VAL A 136 1.10 1.52 1.22
CA VAL A 136 -0.30 1.91 1.33
C VAL A 136 -0.63 2.98 0.31
N SER A 137 -1.77 2.85 -0.38
CA SER A 137 -2.27 3.81 -1.36
C SER A 137 -3.60 4.43 -0.93
N ARG A 138 -3.99 5.55 -1.57
CA ARG A 138 -5.35 6.12 -1.39
C ARG A 138 -6.45 5.09 -1.66
N GLY A 139 -6.25 4.20 -2.66
CA GLY A 139 -7.21 3.14 -2.96
C GLY A 139 -7.37 2.13 -1.83
N ASP A 140 -6.29 1.80 -1.12
CA ASP A 140 -6.34 0.91 0.03
C ASP A 140 -7.12 1.55 1.18
N LEU A 141 -6.88 2.84 1.45
CA LEU A 141 -7.64 3.59 2.46
C LEU A 141 -9.13 3.63 2.13
N VAL A 142 -9.49 3.96 0.87
CA VAL A 142 -10.90 3.98 0.45
C VAL A 142 -11.54 2.59 0.62
N ARG A 143 -10.80 1.52 0.33
CA ARG A 143 -11.30 0.15 0.47
C ARG A 143 -11.60 -0.21 1.92
N VAL A 144 -10.78 0.25 2.87
CA VAL A 144 -11.06 0.10 4.31
C VAL A 144 -12.38 0.77 4.70
N PHE A 145 -12.63 1.99 4.22
CA PHE A 145 -13.88 2.70 4.50
C PHE A 145 -15.10 2.16 3.71
N ALA A 146 -14.88 1.40 2.65
CA ALA A 146 -15.95 0.84 1.81
C ALA A 146 -16.40 -0.55 2.27
N ARG A 147 -15.71 -1.18 3.25
CA ARG A 147 -16.13 -2.48 3.79
C ARG A 147 -17.43 -2.32 4.57
N SER A 148 -18.39 -3.18 4.27
CA SER A 148 -19.63 -3.24 5.06
C SER A 148 -19.41 -4.00 6.36
N ASP A 149 -20.21 -3.70 7.37
CA ASP A 149 -20.21 -4.43 8.64
C ASP A 149 -20.45 -5.94 8.43
N GLU A 150 -21.25 -6.31 7.40
CA GLU A 150 -21.53 -7.69 7.02
C GLU A 150 -20.28 -8.40 6.47
N GLU A 151 -19.47 -7.72 5.64
CA GLU A 151 -18.23 -8.27 5.08
C GLU A 151 -17.21 -8.52 6.19
N ILE A 152 -17.07 -7.57 7.12
CA ILE A 152 -16.19 -7.69 8.29
C ILE A 152 -16.64 -8.84 9.19
N LEU A 153 -17.96 -8.94 9.45
CA LEU A 153 -18.52 -10.00 10.26
C LEU A 153 -18.27 -11.39 9.67
N GLN A 154 -18.52 -11.55 8.37
CA GLN A 154 -18.32 -12.83 7.68
C GLN A 154 -16.86 -13.27 7.72
N GLU A 155 -15.91 -12.36 7.48
CA GLU A 155 -14.48 -12.68 7.51
C GLU A 155 -14.01 -13.08 8.91
N ILE A 156 -14.45 -12.37 9.96
CA ILE A 156 -14.11 -12.72 11.34
C ILE A 156 -14.71 -14.08 11.73
N GLU A 157 -15.95 -14.36 11.37
CA GLU A 157 -16.57 -15.66 11.62
C GLU A 157 -15.82 -16.81 10.91
N GLU A 158 -15.36 -16.60 9.68
CA GLU A 158 -14.66 -17.63 8.92
C GLU A 158 -13.20 -17.80 9.39
N ASP A 159 -12.47 -16.72 9.57
CA ASP A 159 -11.03 -16.75 9.82
C ASP A 159 -10.66 -16.83 11.31
N VAL A 160 -11.43 -16.21 12.17
CA VAL A 160 -11.12 -16.16 13.62
C VAL A 160 -11.83 -17.29 14.39
N ILE A 161 -13.07 -17.58 14.05
CA ILE A 161 -13.88 -18.54 14.81
C ILE A 161 -13.81 -19.96 14.24
N ARG A 162 -13.82 -20.12 12.91
CA ARG A 162 -13.84 -21.43 12.26
C ARG A 162 -12.45 -22.08 12.08
N LYS A 163 -11.41 -21.31 11.84
CA LYS A 163 -10.05 -21.84 11.60
C LYS A 163 -9.32 -22.33 12.85
N PRO A 164 -9.37 -21.66 14.00
CA PRO A 164 -8.84 -22.27 15.21
C PRO A 164 -9.71 -23.44 15.67
N MET A 165 -9.22 -24.65 15.45
CA MET A 165 -9.92 -25.92 15.78
C MET A 165 -10.17 -26.13 17.29
N TRP A 166 -10.04 -25.14 18.12
CA TRP A 166 -10.08 -25.21 19.60
C TRP A 166 -11.31 -24.52 20.21
N LEU A 167 -11.98 -23.67 19.45
CA LEU A 167 -13.16 -22.97 19.96
C LEU A 167 -14.42 -23.61 19.40
N SER A 168 -15.34 -23.94 20.29
CA SER A 168 -16.68 -24.32 19.85
C SER A 168 -17.37 -23.09 19.25
N PRO A 169 -17.92 -23.16 18.02
CA PRO A 169 -18.56 -22.01 17.35
C PRO A 169 -19.68 -21.33 18.12
N SER A 170 -20.15 -21.96 19.22
CA SER A 170 -21.22 -21.46 20.07
C SER A 170 -20.75 -20.73 21.34
N SER A 171 -19.44 -20.54 21.51
CA SER A 171 -18.90 -19.93 22.73
C SER A 171 -18.61 -18.44 22.61
N VAL A 172 -18.54 -17.91 21.38
CA VAL A 172 -18.23 -16.49 21.13
C VAL A 172 -19.20 -15.93 20.09
N ASP A 173 -19.93 -14.91 20.48
CA ASP A 173 -20.77 -14.11 19.57
C ASP A 173 -19.94 -12.94 19.01
N VAL A 174 -20.04 -12.71 17.70
CA VAL A 174 -19.42 -11.58 17.02
C VAL A 174 -20.51 -10.63 16.55
N SER A 175 -20.28 -9.36 16.74
CA SER A 175 -21.07 -8.31 16.13
C SER A 175 -20.19 -7.20 15.59
N VAL A 176 -20.58 -6.60 14.47
CA VAL A 176 -19.91 -5.48 13.86
C VAL A 176 -20.89 -4.33 13.72
N SER A 177 -20.47 -3.14 14.11
CA SER A 177 -21.26 -1.92 13.96
C SER A 177 -20.37 -0.73 13.67
N ASN A 178 -20.57 -0.07 12.51
CA ASN A 178 -19.76 1.03 12.02
C ASN A 178 -18.25 0.71 11.98
N GLY A 179 -17.89 -0.51 11.53
CA GLY A 179 -16.51 -0.99 11.49
C GLY A 179 -15.92 -1.38 12.86
N VAL A 180 -16.71 -1.33 13.91
CA VAL A 180 -16.28 -1.75 15.27
C VAL A 180 -16.71 -3.17 15.53
N VAL A 181 -15.74 -4.06 15.72
CA VAL A 181 -15.97 -5.47 16.07
C VAL A 181 -16.15 -5.59 17.57
N THR A 182 -17.19 -6.29 17.98
CA THR A 182 -17.44 -6.65 19.38
C THR A 182 -17.51 -8.17 19.49
N LEU A 183 -16.63 -8.74 20.33
CA LEU A 183 -16.63 -10.15 20.68
C LEU A 183 -17.27 -10.30 22.08
N ALA A 184 -18.24 -11.20 22.19
CA ALA A 184 -18.91 -11.50 23.46
C ALA A 184 -18.99 -13.01 23.65
N GLY A 185 -18.53 -13.53 24.80
CA GLY A 185 -18.58 -14.96 25.05
C GLY A 185 -17.69 -15.40 26.20
N GLU A 186 -17.60 -16.71 26.38
CA GLU A 186 -16.74 -17.35 27.38
C GLU A 186 -15.66 -18.17 26.71
N VAL A 187 -14.42 -17.98 27.12
CA VAL A 187 -13.26 -18.74 26.66
C VAL A 187 -12.59 -19.47 27.82
N ALA A 188 -11.85 -20.52 27.52
CA ALA A 188 -11.30 -21.40 28.53
C ALA A 188 -10.17 -20.78 29.34
N SER A 189 -9.48 -19.78 28.79
CA SER A 189 -8.36 -19.11 29.46
C SER A 189 -8.21 -17.64 29.02
N GLU A 190 -7.51 -16.86 29.83
CA GLU A 190 -7.15 -15.46 29.52
C GLU A 190 -6.27 -15.37 28.26
N ALA A 191 -5.39 -16.36 28.05
CA ALA A 191 -4.58 -16.46 26.85
C ALA A 191 -5.41 -16.67 25.57
N ASP A 192 -6.52 -17.39 25.67
CA ASP A 192 -7.45 -17.56 24.53
C ASP A 192 -8.20 -16.27 24.24
N ALA A 193 -8.54 -15.48 25.27
CA ALA A 193 -9.15 -14.16 25.10
C ALA A 193 -8.20 -13.18 24.40
N ASP A 194 -6.94 -13.12 24.83
CA ASP A 194 -5.90 -12.28 24.21
C ASP A 194 -5.64 -12.69 22.75
N LEU A 195 -5.61 -13.98 22.48
CA LEU A 195 -5.42 -14.50 21.12
C LEU A 195 -6.58 -14.12 20.21
N LEU A 196 -7.82 -14.28 20.67
CA LEU A 196 -9.02 -13.89 19.93
C LEU A 196 -9.05 -12.40 19.63
N GLN A 197 -8.68 -11.58 20.63
CA GLN A 197 -8.60 -10.14 20.44
C GLN A 197 -7.55 -9.78 19.37
N GLN A 198 -6.35 -10.36 19.42
CA GLN A 198 -5.31 -10.15 18.44
C GLN A 198 -5.73 -10.60 17.03
N LEU A 199 -6.38 -11.76 16.90
CA LEU A 199 -6.85 -12.25 15.61
C LEU A 199 -7.96 -11.36 15.04
N ALA A 200 -8.92 -10.92 15.86
CA ALA A 200 -9.97 -10.01 15.44
C ALA A 200 -9.43 -8.63 15.02
N GLU A 201 -8.39 -8.14 15.69
CA GLU A 201 -7.69 -6.90 15.29
C GLU A 201 -6.99 -7.04 13.94
N ILE A 202 -6.36 -8.18 13.65
CA ILE A 202 -5.70 -8.44 12.38
C ILE A 202 -6.69 -8.58 11.23
N ASP A 203 -7.79 -9.30 11.44
CA ASP A 203 -8.76 -9.61 10.37
C ASP A 203 -9.79 -8.49 10.14
N SER A 204 -10.08 -7.66 11.15
CA SER A 204 -10.97 -6.49 10.96
C SER A 204 -10.42 -5.45 9.97
N TRP A 205 -9.14 -5.56 9.60
CA TRP A 205 -8.46 -4.62 8.71
C TRP A 205 -7.97 -5.24 7.39
N ARG A 206 -8.17 -6.54 7.16
CA ARG A 206 -7.88 -7.19 5.88
C ARG A 206 -9.01 -6.97 4.90
#